data_4d4e59ef173130b4e7c410bec35191ad
#
_entry.id   4d4e59ef173130b4e7c410bec35191ad
#
_cell.length_a   1.000
_cell.length_b   1.000
_cell.length_c   1.000
_cell.angle_alpha   90.00
_cell.angle_beta   90.00
_cell.angle_gamma   90.00
#
_symmetry.space_group_name_H-M   'P 1'
#
loop_
_entity.id
_entity.type
_entity.pdbx_description
1 polymer ?
#
loop_
_entity_poly.entity_id
_entity_poly.type
_entity_poly.pdbx_seq_one_letter_code
_entity_poly.pdbx_strand_id
1 'polypeptide(L)'
;VTTSDRYLAFANSAVGSKLANALGLPRPVPLERMPAYGEPDADASAHAISPPLTVVGGAGDAPLLPTLARELHWLGVPSLAHADRLDWIARANQAGTMSGRFNPAEGVRPKALIFDASAIASTDELTSLYTFFHDTLASLDRCARVLVFGLPPHLAATPQASTAQRALEGFVRSLAKELKRGATAQLLYVAPAARESLHSTLRFFLSPRAAYVSGQVATLQDPVFDTPPMRDQRPLSGQTAVVTGAARGIGEAIATVLARDGAHVVCVDIPSAQEAVSAVATKLGGSPLSCDIAAPDAAAILRAHLAVVAPAGLDILVHNAGITRDKTLARMSEAQWQSVLDINVGAPQRLNAALLEAGTLRERARIVGVASISGIAGNRGQTNYAASKAAVIGMVEAWAPLLAERHMSINAVAPGFIETQMTAAVPFAIREAGRRMNSLGQGGQPVDVAETIAWLAHPASGALTGQVVRVCGQSLLGA
;
A
#
# COMPACT_ATOMS: atom_id res chain seq x y z
N VAL A 1 2.77 -1.41 -23.89
CA VAL A 1 3.29 -0.07 -24.18
C VAL A 1 2.65 0.87 -23.16
N THR A 2 3.34 1.12 -22.04
CA THR A 2 2.96 2.16 -21.09
C THR A 2 3.06 3.50 -21.81
N THR A 3 1.95 4.25 -21.92
CA THR A 3 1.99 5.63 -22.41
C THR A 3 2.80 6.45 -21.41
N SER A 4 4.05 6.74 -21.75
CA SER A 4 4.92 7.57 -20.89
C SER A 4 4.24 8.91 -20.60
N ASP A 5 4.29 9.37 -19.36
CA ASP A 5 3.85 10.72 -18.98
C ASP A 5 4.76 11.75 -19.64
N ARG A 6 4.35 12.23 -20.82
CA ARG A 6 5.15 13.16 -21.64
C ARG A 6 5.39 14.49 -20.93
N TYR A 7 4.44 14.94 -20.10
CA TYR A 7 4.62 16.16 -19.33
C TYR A 7 5.65 15.97 -18.22
N LEU A 8 5.61 14.85 -17.49
CA LEU A 8 6.62 14.52 -16.50
C LEU A 8 8.02 14.50 -17.12
N ALA A 9 8.18 13.85 -18.26
CA ALA A 9 9.45 13.80 -19.00
C ALA A 9 9.89 15.20 -19.45
N PHE A 10 8.99 16.00 -20.03
CA PHE A 10 9.25 17.37 -20.46
C PHE A 10 9.64 18.28 -19.28
N ALA A 11 8.83 18.31 -18.21
CA ALA A 11 9.05 19.17 -17.05
C ALA A 11 10.37 18.89 -16.30
N ASN A 12 10.94 17.70 -16.48
CA ASN A 12 12.24 17.31 -15.92
C ASN A 12 13.41 17.40 -16.92
N SER A 13 13.16 17.78 -18.18
CA SER A 13 14.23 18.07 -19.17
C SER A 13 14.89 19.43 -18.89
N ALA A 14 16.09 19.64 -19.42
CA ALA A 14 16.85 20.88 -19.23
C ALA A 14 16.09 22.14 -19.72
N VAL A 15 15.39 22.06 -20.86
CA VAL A 15 14.58 23.14 -21.41
C VAL A 15 13.22 23.25 -20.73
N GLY A 16 12.54 22.12 -20.58
CA GLY A 16 11.20 22.07 -20.00
C GLY A 16 11.16 22.51 -18.53
N SER A 17 12.23 22.24 -17.77
CA SER A 17 12.34 22.66 -16.38
C SER A 17 12.42 24.19 -16.24
N LYS A 18 13.17 24.86 -17.12
CA LYS A 18 13.24 26.33 -17.15
C LYS A 18 11.90 26.95 -17.56
N LEU A 19 11.26 26.38 -18.57
CA LEU A 19 9.96 26.87 -19.06
C LEU A 19 8.85 26.66 -18.02
N ALA A 20 8.80 25.49 -17.40
CA ALA A 20 7.82 25.18 -16.35
C ALA A 20 7.97 26.15 -15.15
N ASN A 21 9.23 26.45 -14.74
CA ASN A 21 9.47 27.44 -13.70
C ASN A 21 9.03 28.85 -14.12
N ALA A 22 9.36 29.29 -15.33
CA ALA A 22 9.02 30.63 -15.84
C ALA A 22 7.48 30.82 -15.93
N LEU A 23 6.74 29.76 -16.23
CA LEU A 23 5.28 29.78 -16.37
C LEU A 23 4.54 29.38 -15.07
N GLY A 24 5.24 29.12 -13.96
CA GLY A 24 4.62 28.67 -12.70
C GLY A 24 3.91 27.31 -12.79
N LEU A 25 4.29 26.46 -13.75
CA LEU A 25 3.65 25.17 -13.95
C LEU A 25 4.14 24.13 -12.92
N PRO A 26 3.30 23.18 -12.50
CA PRO A 26 3.69 22.10 -11.59
C PRO A 26 4.86 21.30 -12.16
N ARG A 27 5.83 20.97 -11.31
CA ARG A 27 6.98 20.13 -11.67
C ARG A 27 6.98 18.84 -10.85
N PRO A 28 6.16 17.86 -11.24
CA PRO A 28 6.21 16.56 -10.58
C PRO A 28 7.59 15.91 -10.83
N VAL A 29 8.16 15.32 -9.80
CA VAL A 29 9.45 14.61 -9.92
C VAL A 29 9.20 13.12 -10.18
N PRO A 30 10.05 12.43 -10.95
CA PRO A 30 9.99 10.98 -11.07
C PRO A 30 10.09 10.33 -9.68
N LEU A 31 9.12 9.49 -9.35
CA LEU A 31 9.10 8.79 -8.07
C LEU A 31 10.14 7.66 -8.09
N GLU A 32 10.84 7.49 -6.97
CA GLU A 32 11.68 6.32 -6.75
C GLU A 32 10.78 5.11 -6.47
N ARG A 33 10.83 4.11 -7.35
CA ARG A 33 10.06 2.87 -7.28
C ARG A 33 11.01 1.68 -7.20
N MET A 34 10.49 0.54 -6.76
CA MET A 34 11.20 -0.73 -6.88
C MET A 34 11.41 -1.06 -8.36
N PRO A 35 12.57 -1.61 -8.74
CA PRO A 35 12.83 -2.05 -10.11
C PRO A 35 11.87 -3.18 -10.52
N ALA A 36 11.59 -3.28 -11.81
CA ALA A 36 10.79 -4.35 -12.34
C ALA A 36 11.54 -5.70 -12.27
N TYR A 37 10.79 -6.78 -12.04
CA TYR A 37 11.34 -8.14 -12.03
C TYR A 37 11.96 -8.49 -13.40
N GLY A 38 13.18 -9.03 -13.39
CA GLY A 38 13.88 -9.48 -14.60
C GLY A 38 14.61 -8.39 -15.38
N GLU A 39 14.69 -7.15 -14.89
CA GLU A 39 15.68 -6.18 -15.39
C GLU A 39 17.08 -6.56 -14.89
N PRO A 40 18.15 -6.40 -15.73
CA PRO A 40 19.51 -6.83 -15.37
C PRO A 40 20.04 -6.29 -14.05
N ASP A 41 19.59 -5.11 -13.65
CA ASP A 41 19.92 -4.47 -12.37
C ASP A 41 18.92 -4.78 -11.24
N ALA A 42 17.85 -5.50 -11.54
CA ALA A 42 16.75 -5.73 -10.60
C ALA A 42 17.19 -6.63 -9.44
N ASP A 43 18.00 -7.66 -9.70
CA ASP A 43 18.45 -8.58 -8.66
C ASP A 43 19.50 -7.96 -7.74
N ALA A 44 20.41 -7.15 -8.26
CA ALA A 44 21.44 -6.49 -7.45
C ALA A 44 20.89 -5.23 -6.75
N SER A 45 20.04 -4.43 -7.41
CA SER A 45 19.53 -3.17 -6.86
C SER A 45 18.25 -3.33 -6.04
N ALA A 46 17.44 -4.38 -6.27
CA ALA A 46 16.30 -4.68 -5.40
C ALA A 46 16.73 -5.04 -3.97
N HIS A 47 17.98 -5.49 -3.82
CA HIS A 47 18.60 -5.84 -2.56
C HIS A 47 19.46 -4.71 -1.98
N ALA A 48 19.84 -3.72 -2.79
CA ALA A 48 20.71 -2.61 -2.45
C ALA A 48 19.98 -1.25 -2.32
N ILE A 49 18.71 -1.26 -1.86
CA ILE A 49 18.06 0.00 -1.49
C ILE A 49 18.86 0.54 -0.29
N SER A 50 19.60 1.64 -0.53
CA SER A 50 20.27 2.33 0.57
C SER A 50 19.21 2.76 1.58
N PRO A 51 19.29 2.29 2.82
CA PRO A 51 18.30 2.63 3.83
C PRO A 51 18.22 4.15 4.00
N PRO A 52 17.02 4.72 4.17
CA PRO A 52 16.87 6.16 4.26
C PRO A 52 17.45 6.70 5.56
N LEU A 53 18.33 7.70 5.50
CA LEU A 53 18.71 8.43 6.70
C LEU A 53 17.44 9.05 7.31
N THR A 54 17.17 8.70 8.56
CA THR A 54 15.91 8.99 9.23
C THR A 54 16.12 9.93 10.41
N VAL A 55 15.30 10.98 10.55
CA VAL A 55 15.26 11.77 11.79
C VAL A 55 14.07 11.32 12.63
N VAL A 56 14.34 11.06 13.92
CA VAL A 56 13.34 10.54 14.85
C VAL A 56 13.02 11.59 15.92
N GLY A 57 11.71 11.82 16.11
CA GLY A 57 11.13 12.66 17.14
C GLY A 57 9.99 11.95 17.86
N GLY A 58 9.39 12.62 18.83
CA GLY A 58 8.23 12.07 19.53
C GLY A 58 7.77 12.97 20.68
N ALA A 59 6.51 12.84 21.06
CA ALA A 59 5.86 13.58 22.12
C ALA A 59 5.80 12.77 23.43
N GLY A 60 5.84 13.45 24.56
CA GLY A 60 5.72 12.83 25.88
C GLY A 60 6.74 11.73 26.12
N ASP A 61 6.30 10.59 26.63
CA ASP A 61 7.14 9.41 26.86
C ASP A 61 7.43 8.60 25.59
N ALA A 62 6.70 8.90 24.49
CA ALA A 62 6.89 8.29 23.17
C ALA A 62 7.12 6.76 23.23
N PRO A 63 6.08 5.98 23.60
CA PRO A 63 6.22 4.58 24.01
C PRO A 63 6.63 3.63 22.86
N LEU A 64 6.62 4.08 21.61
CA LEU A 64 7.05 3.28 20.45
C LEU A 64 8.56 3.40 20.19
N LEU A 65 9.28 4.37 20.76
CA LEU A 65 10.70 4.57 20.49
C LEU A 65 11.57 3.32 20.75
N PRO A 66 11.38 2.53 21.81
CA PRO A 66 12.17 1.32 22.00
C PRO A 66 12.00 0.29 20.87
N THR A 67 10.76 0.07 20.42
CA THR A 67 10.48 -0.82 19.29
C THR A 67 11.00 -0.23 17.99
N LEU A 68 10.80 1.06 17.73
CA LEU A 68 11.33 1.75 16.56
C LEU A 68 12.86 1.65 16.48
N ALA A 69 13.59 1.80 17.59
CA ALA A 69 15.04 1.66 17.61
C ALA A 69 15.49 0.26 17.17
N ARG A 70 14.83 -0.77 17.70
CA ARG A 70 15.10 -2.17 17.35
C ARG A 70 14.76 -2.49 15.89
N GLU A 71 13.61 -2.03 15.41
CA GLU A 71 13.16 -2.24 14.04
C GLU A 71 14.04 -1.52 13.01
N LEU A 72 14.42 -0.26 13.26
CA LEU A 72 15.32 0.48 12.39
C LEU A 72 16.70 -0.16 12.34
N HIS A 73 17.21 -0.69 13.46
CA HIS A 73 18.42 -1.48 13.48
C HIS A 73 18.30 -2.72 12.59
N TRP A 74 17.23 -3.50 12.72
CA TRP A 74 17.03 -4.71 11.91
C TRP A 74 16.89 -4.42 10.42
N LEU A 75 16.28 -3.29 10.07
CA LEU A 75 16.15 -2.83 8.69
C LEU A 75 17.43 -2.17 8.15
N GLY A 76 18.45 -2.01 8.99
CA GLY A 76 19.71 -1.32 8.64
C GLY A 76 19.52 0.18 8.38
N VAL A 77 18.46 0.81 8.93
CA VAL A 77 18.11 2.21 8.71
C VAL A 77 18.90 3.12 9.64
N PRO A 78 19.82 3.96 9.12
CA PRO A 78 20.55 4.93 9.93
C PRO A 78 19.59 6.02 10.46
N SER A 79 19.80 6.46 11.70
CA SER A 79 18.92 7.44 12.32
C SER A 79 19.65 8.49 13.12
N LEU A 80 19.03 9.68 13.20
CA LEU A 80 19.48 10.83 13.99
C LEU A 80 18.35 11.25 14.93
N ALA A 81 18.72 11.76 16.09
CA ALA A 81 17.80 12.30 17.07
C ALA A 81 17.42 13.76 16.75
N HIS A 82 16.13 14.10 16.79
CA HIS A 82 15.71 15.50 16.89
C HIS A 82 16.19 16.14 18.21
N ALA A 83 16.32 17.47 18.22
CA ALA A 83 16.82 18.19 19.38
C ALA A 83 16.03 17.92 20.68
N ASP A 84 14.71 17.71 20.55
CA ASP A 84 13.81 17.44 21.69
C ASP A 84 13.78 15.97 22.12
N ARG A 85 14.50 15.08 21.40
CA ARG A 85 14.51 13.62 21.66
C ARG A 85 15.92 13.04 21.69
N LEU A 86 16.83 13.68 22.41
CA LEU A 86 18.22 13.20 22.54
C LEU A 86 18.33 11.82 23.21
N ASP A 87 17.32 11.40 23.97
CA ASP A 87 17.20 10.03 24.51
C ASP A 87 17.15 8.96 23.42
N TRP A 88 16.76 9.33 22.17
CA TRP A 88 16.86 8.44 21.01
C TRP A 88 18.26 7.91 20.76
N ILE A 89 19.30 8.74 20.97
CA ILE A 89 20.71 8.35 20.77
C ILE A 89 21.05 7.12 21.62
N ALA A 90 20.69 7.17 22.91
CA ALA A 90 20.92 6.05 23.81
C ALA A 90 20.15 4.80 23.39
N ARG A 91 18.89 4.95 22.98
CA ARG A 91 18.04 3.82 22.52
C ARG A 91 18.57 3.18 21.24
N ALA A 92 18.95 3.99 20.24
CA ALA A 92 19.53 3.50 18.99
C ALA A 92 20.84 2.76 19.22
N ASN A 93 21.73 3.33 20.08
CA ASN A 93 23.00 2.68 20.44
C ASN A 93 22.78 1.36 21.18
N GLN A 94 21.81 1.31 22.11
CA GLN A 94 21.42 0.08 22.79
C GLN A 94 20.87 -0.98 21.84
N ALA A 95 20.16 -0.57 20.78
CA ALA A 95 19.69 -1.47 19.74
C ALA A 95 20.80 -1.91 18.75
N GLY A 96 22.00 -1.33 18.82
CA GLY A 96 23.16 -1.66 17.99
C GLY A 96 23.37 -0.73 16.78
N THR A 97 22.70 0.43 16.72
CA THR A 97 22.88 1.41 15.64
C THR A 97 23.45 2.71 16.20
N MET A 98 24.61 3.13 15.67
CA MET A 98 25.16 4.44 16.03
C MET A 98 24.21 5.55 15.58
N SER A 99 23.92 6.48 16.48
CA SER A 99 23.06 7.63 16.22
C SER A 99 23.72 8.91 16.76
N GLY A 100 23.35 10.04 16.16
CA GLY A 100 23.80 11.36 16.57
C GLY A 100 22.63 12.34 16.62
N ARG A 101 22.91 13.59 16.94
CA ARG A 101 21.92 14.68 16.90
C ARG A 101 21.75 15.16 15.46
N PHE A 102 20.51 15.36 15.04
CA PHE A 102 20.20 16.07 13.80
C PHE A 102 20.43 17.58 13.98
N ASN A 103 21.17 18.17 13.03
CA ASN A 103 21.38 19.61 12.96
C ASN A 103 21.12 20.08 11.52
N PRO A 104 20.03 20.83 11.26
CA PRO A 104 19.71 21.33 9.92
C PRO A 104 20.81 22.19 9.30
N ALA A 105 21.62 22.90 10.12
CA ALA A 105 22.69 23.77 9.65
C ALA A 105 23.87 23.02 9.04
N GLU A 106 24.01 21.73 9.29
CA GLU A 106 25.07 20.89 8.71
C GLU A 106 24.77 20.44 7.26
N GLY A 107 23.63 20.84 6.70
CA GLY A 107 23.26 20.50 5.32
C GLY A 107 22.85 19.04 5.11
N VAL A 108 22.67 18.27 6.18
CA VAL A 108 22.20 16.89 6.13
C VAL A 108 20.78 16.83 5.56
N ARG A 109 20.55 15.94 4.60
CA ARG A 109 19.26 15.76 3.95
C ARG A 109 18.67 14.38 4.32
N PRO A 110 17.78 14.32 5.33
CA PRO A 110 17.12 13.09 5.67
C PRO A 110 16.15 12.65 4.56
N LYS A 111 16.08 11.34 4.33
CA LYS A 111 15.09 10.70 3.45
C LYS A 111 13.87 10.17 4.19
N ALA A 112 13.90 10.17 5.53
CA ALA A 112 12.72 9.84 6.30
C ALA A 112 12.63 10.69 7.59
N LEU A 113 11.39 10.95 8.00
CA LEU A 113 11.04 11.48 9.31
C LEU A 113 10.10 10.51 10.00
N ILE A 114 10.37 10.24 11.26
CA ILE A 114 9.52 9.42 12.13
C ILE A 114 9.16 10.24 13.34
N PHE A 115 7.88 10.36 13.66
CA PHE A 115 7.41 11.04 14.86
C PHE A 115 6.41 10.15 15.63
N ASP A 116 6.77 9.81 16.88
CA ASP A 116 5.88 9.10 17.77
C ASP A 116 4.96 10.08 18.52
N ALA A 117 3.73 10.20 18.05
CA ALA A 117 2.66 11.03 18.63
C ALA A 117 1.70 10.20 19.51
N SER A 118 1.99 8.91 19.76
CA SER A 118 1.05 8.02 20.44
C SER A 118 0.81 8.38 21.90
N ALA A 119 1.71 9.16 22.51
CA ALA A 119 1.56 9.68 23.87
C ALA A 119 0.79 11.01 23.96
N ILE A 120 0.46 11.66 22.84
CA ILE A 120 -0.29 12.93 22.85
C ILE A 120 -1.67 12.70 23.47
N ALA A 121 -1.93 13.37 24.60
CA ALA A 121 -3.14 13.22 25.39
C ALA A 121 -4.01 14.49 25.45
N SER A 122 -3.53 15.61 24.88
CA SER A 122 -4.26 16.88 24.85
C SER A 122 -3.98 17.65 23.56
N THR A 123 -4.84 18.64 23.26
CA THR A 123 -4.64 19.53 22.11
C THR A 123 -3.41 20.44 22.26
N ASP A 124 -3.03 20.79 23.48
CA ASP A 124 -1.85 21.62 23.74
C ASP A 124 -0.55 20.89 23.38
N GLU A 125 -0.53 19.58 23.58
CA GLU A 125 0.62 18.73 23.24
C GLU A 125 0.81 18.55 21.72
N LEU A 126 -0.19 18.89 20.89
CA LEU A 126 -0.04 18.92 19.43
C LEU A 126 1.04 19.92 18.97
N THR A 127 1.44 20.88 19.83
CA THR A 127 2.56 21.79 19.58
C THR A 127 3.86 21.05 19.28
N SER A 128 4.05 19.86 19.84
CA SER A 128 5.22 19.01 19.57
C SER A 128 5.34 18.60 18.10
N LEU A 129 4.21 18.42 17.39
CA LEU A 129 4.20 18.21 15.95
C LEU A 129 4.76 19.43 15.22
N TYR A 130 4.27 20.63 15.59
CA TYR A 130 4.75 21.87 14.98
C TYR A 130 6.27 22.00 15.14
N THR A 131 6.79 21.87 16.35
CA THR A 131 8.23 22.00 16.61
C THR A 131 9.06 21.05 15.76
N PHE A 132 8.72 19.75 15.78
CA PHE A 132 9.47 18.73 15.03
C PHE A 132 9.44 18.97 13.51
N PHE A 133 8.25 19.17 12.95
CA PHE A 133 8.10 19.29 11.50
C PHE A 133 8.59 20.63 10.98
N HIS A 134 8.41 21.72 11.73
CA HIS A 134 8.94 23.04 11.39
C HIS A 134 10.47 22.99 11.25
N ASP A 135 11.17 22.31 12.13
CA ASP A 135 12.62 22.23 12.15
C ASP A 135 13.19 21.29 11.06
N THR A 136 12.41 20.30 10.61
CA THR A 136 12.94 19.21 9.77
C THR A 136 12.52 19.27 8.32
N LEU A 137 11.31 19.79 7.99
CA LEU A 137 10.73 19.69 6.64
C LEU A 137 11.57 20.35 5.55
N ALA A 138 12.21 21.49 5.84
CA ALA A 138 13.04 22.21 4.87
C ALA A 138 14.28 21.41 4.43
N SER A 139 14.75 20.49 5.27
CA SER A 139 15.94 19.65 5.04
C SER A 139 15.64 18.38 4.27
N LEU A 140 14.36 18.02 4.05
CA LEU A 140 13.99 16.74 3.42
C LEU A 140 14.60 16.59 2.02
N ASP A 141 15.06 15.38 1.73
CA ASP A 141 15.47 14.97 0.39
C ASP A 141 14.27 14.68 -0.53
N ARG A 142 14.53 14.43 -1.81
CA ARG A 142 13.51 13.99 -2.78
C ARG A 142 12.97 12.61 -2.41
N CYS A 143 11.71 12.38 -2.74
CA CYS A 143 11.02 11.12 -2.46
C CYS A 143 11.11 10.67 -0.98
N ALA A 144 11.18 11.61 -0.05
CA ALA A 144 11.26 11.33 1.38
C ALA A 144 9.96 10.71 1.92
N ARG A 145 10.09 10.00 3.04
CA ARG A 145 9.00 9.30 3.73
C ARG A 145 8.77 9.93 5.10
N VAL A 146 7.54 10.35 5.38
CA VAL A 146 7.16 10.89 6.68
C VAL A 146 6.16 9.94 7.33
N LEU A 147 6.48 9.44 8.52
CA LEU A 147 5.65 8.55 9.30
C LEU A 147 5.31 9.21 10.63
N VAL A 148 4.02 9.37 10.90
CA VAL A 148 3.51 9.78 12.20
C VAL A 148 2.84 8.56 12.81
N PHE A 149 3.23 8.22 14.04
CA PHE A 149 2.61 7.15 14.80
C PHE A 149 1.65 7.75 15.81
N GLY A 150 0.45 7.15 15.94
CA GLY A 150 -0.57 7.57 16.90
C GLY A 150 -1.17 6.37 17.63
N LEU A 151 -1.93 6.66 18.68
CA LEU A 151 -2.81 5.70 19.35
C LEU A 151 -4.19 5.75 18.67
N PRO A 152 -4.83 4.59 18.31
CA PRO A 152 -6.18 4.62 17.80
C PRO A 152 -7.11 5.43 18.71
N PRO A 153 -7.87 6.42 18.19
CA PRO A 153 -8.65 7.34 19.03
C PRO A 153 -9.65 6.63 19.97
N HIS A 154 -10.21 5.49 19.53
CA HIS A 154 -11.15 4.70 20.36
C HIS A 154 -10.49 3.95 21.52
N LEU A 155 -9.14 3.83 21.53
CA LEU A 155 -8.35 3.24 22.63
C LEU A 155 -7.78 4.29 23.58
N ALA A 156 -8.00 5.57 23.32
CA ALA A 156 -7.54 6.64 24.16
C ALA A 156 -8.30 6.66 25.50
N ALA A 157 -7.58 6.89 26.60
CA ALA A 157 -8.14 6.80 27.94
C ALA A 157 -9.15 7.91 28.27
N THR A 158 -9.09 9.04 27.58
CA THR A 158 -9.95 10.22 27.83
C THR A 158 -10.49 10.81 26.54
N PRO A 159 -11.63 11.52 26.56
CA PRO A 159 -12.14 12.25 25.40
C PRO A 159 -11.14 13.27 24.84
N GLN A 160 -10.34 13.92 25.70
CA GLN A 160 -9.31 14.88 25.31
C GLN A 160 -8.22 14.19 24.50
N ALA A 161 -7.72 13.06 24.98
CA ALA A 161 -6.72 12.27 24.29
C ALA A 161 -7.27 11.72 22.95
N SER A 162 -8.51 11.21 22.94
CA SER A 162 -9.18 10.75 21.70
C SER A 162 -9.27 11.89 20.66
N THR A 163 -9.65 13.10 21.11
CA THR A 163 -9.73 14.29 20.26
C THR A 163 -8.35 14.66 19.70
N ALA A 164 -7.31 14.67 20.51
CA ALA A 164 -5.96 14.99 20.08
C ALA A 164 -5.40 13.93 19.11
N GLN A 165 -5.62 12.64 19.37
CA GLN A 165 -5.23 11.57 18.46
C GLN A 165 -5.97 11.65 17.12
N ARG A 166 -7.27 12.02 17.12
CA ARG A 166 -8.03 12.21 15.88
C ARG A 166 -7.52 13.39 15.05
N ALA A 167 -6.98 14.45 15.69
CA ALA A 167 -6.40 15.60 15.00
C ALA A 167 -5.20 15.22 14.11
N LEU A 168 -4.47 14.14 14.43
CA LEU A 168 -3.35 13.63 13.64
C LEU A 168 -3.73 13.32 12.19
N GLU A 169 -4.97 12.87 11.94
CA GLU A 169 -5.42 12.59 10.57
C GLU A 169 -5.48 13.86 9.72
N GLY A 170 -6.07 14.93 10.25
CA GLY A 170 -6.12 16.22 9.57
C GLY A 170 -4.72 16.77 9.32
N PHE A 171 -3.86 16.70 10.34
CA PHE A 171 -2.46 17.12 10.25
C PHE A 171 -1.71 16.37 9.14
N VAL A 172 -1.70 15.04 9.16
CA VAL A 172 -0.95 14.23 8.19
C VAL A 172 -1.50 14.40 6.77
N ARG A 173 -2.83 14.47 6.60
CA ARG A 173 -3.44 14.71 5.27
C ARG A 173 -3.07 16.08 4.71
N SER A 174 -2.98 17.11 5.54
CA SER A 174 -2.54 18.45 5.14
C SER A 174 -1.04 18.45 4.85
N LEU A 175 -0.24 17.91 5.74
CA LEU A 175 1.21 17.77 5.56
C LEU A 175 1.54 17.07 4.25
N ALA A 176 0.89 15.97 3.93
CA ALA A 176 1.10 15.22 2.70
C ALA A 176 0.83 16.04 1.43
N LYS A 177 -0.05 17.05 1.48
CA LYS A 177 -0.29 17.99 0.37
C LYS A 177 0.75 19.10 0.28
N GLU A 178 1.35 19.47 1.41
CA GLU A 178 2.42 20.49 1.47
C GLU A 178 3.79 19.94 1.07
N LEU A 179 3.99 18.63 1.22
CA LEU A 179 5.22 17.98 0.82
C LEU A 179 5.47 18.12 -0.68
N LYS A 180 6.72 18.39 -1.02
CA LYS A 180 7.18 18.57 -2.41
C LYS A 180 8.14 17.46 -2.80
N ARG A 181 8.57 17.48 -4.06
CA ARG A 181 9.65 16.63 -4.59
C ARG A 181 9.38 15.13 -4.44
N GLY A 182 8.10 14.71 -4.53
CA GLY A 182 7.68 13.30 -4.47
C GLY A 182 7.72 12.69 -3.06
N ALA A 183 7.85 13.49 -2.03
CA ALA A 183 7.76 13.03 -0.65
C ALA A 183 6.31 12.66 -0.28
N THR A 184 6.14 11.74 0.66
CA THR A 184 4.84 11.23 1.12
C THR A 184 4.74 11.24 2.63
N ALA A 185 3.52 11.37 3.18
CA ALA A 185 3.28 11.28 4.61
C ALA A 185 2.16 10.29 4.93
N GLN A 186 2.30 9.55 6.04
CA GLN A 186 1.35 8.55 6.51
C GLN A 186 1.09 8.72 8.01
N LEU A 187 -0.13 8.38 8.43
CA LEU A 187 -0.46 8.16 9.84
C LEU A 187 -0.63 6.66 10.09
N LEU A 188 0.07 6.17 11.06
CA LEU A 188 0.04 4.78 11.49
C LEU A 188 -0.47 4.74 12.94
N TYR A 189 -1.73 4.40 13.12
CA TYR A 189 -2.25 4.11 14.43
C TYR A 189 -1.76 2.74 14.90
N VAL A 190 -1.25 2.65 16.12
CA VAL A 190 -0.70 1.42 16.69
C VAL A 190 -1.42 1.11 17.99
N ALA A 191 -2.21 0.03 18.01
CA ALA A 191 -2.79 -0.47 19.24
C ALA A 191 -1.69 -0.97 20.19
N PRO A 192 -1.88 -0.91 21.52
CA PRO A 192 -0.86 -1.35 22.48
C PRO A 192 -0.34 -2.77 22.24
N ALA A 193 -1.20 -3.71 21.85
CA ALA A 193 -0.82 -5.10 21.52
C ALA A 193 -0.05 -5.23 20.19
N ALA A 194 -0.15 -4.24 19.30
CA ALA A 194 0.53 -4.24 18.01
C ALA A 194 1.93 -3.60 18.02
N ARG A 195 2.41 -3.13 19.18
CA ARG A 195 3.70 -2.42 19.27
C ARG A 195 4.87 -3.20 18.71
N GLU A 196 4.86 -4.51 18.85
CA GLU A 196 5.90 -5.41 18.36
C GLU A 196 5.70 -5.85 16.88
N SER A 197 4.65 -5.36 16.22
CA SER A 197 4.26 -5.78 14.86
C SER A 197 4.54 -4.70 13.80
N LEU A 198 5.57 -3.86 14.00
CA LEU A 198 5.88 -2.74 13.10
C LEU A 198 6.72 -3.13 11.88
N HIS A 199 7.35 -4.30 11.88
CA HIS A 199 8.39 -4.68 10.91
C HIS A 199 7.97 -4.52 9.44
N SER A 200 6.90 -5.20 9.02
CA SER A 200 6.43 -5.16 7.62
C SER A 200 6.02 -3.75 7.19
N THR A 201 5.42 -3.00 8.11
CA THR A 201 4.93 -1.64 7.88
C THR A 201 6.08 -0.65 7.72
N LEU A 202 7.09 -0.71 8.58
CA LEU A 202 8.30 0.11 8.44
C LEU A 202 9.07 -0.25 7.16
N ARG A 203 9.25 -1.55 6.88
CA ARG A 203 9.87 -2.04 5.64
C ARG A 203 9.19 -1.50 4.40
N PHE A 204 7.85 -1.45 4.40
CA PHE A 204 7.07 -0.92 3.27
C PHE A 204 7.22 0.60 3.15
N PHE A 205 6.86 1.34 4.20
CA PHE A 205 6.78 2.80 4.13
C PHE A 205 8.13 3.53 4.07
N LEU A 206 9.20 2.96 4.62
CA LEU A 206 10.56 3.54 4.56
C LEU A 206 11.30 3.21 3.25
N SER A 207 10.65 2.52 2.31
CA SER A 207 11.26 2.08 1.06
C SER A 207 10.55 2.65 -0.17
N PRO A 208 11.13 2.49 -1.38
CA PRO A 208 10.48 2.82 -2.65
C PRO A 208 9.19 2.04 -2.94
N ARG A 209 8.88 0.99 -2.17
CA ARG A 209 7.64 0.22 -2.30
C ARG A 209 6.39 1.08 -2.11
N ALA A 210 6.44 2.08 -1.20
CA ALA A 210 5.33 2.98 -0.90
C ALA A 210 5.31 4.26 -1.75
N ALA A 211 5.89 4.24 -2.95
CA ALA A 211 6.11 5.44 -3.76
C ALA A 211 4.83 6.24 -4.08
N TYR A 212 3.69 5.57 -4.21
CA TYR A 212 2.42 6.20 -4.61
C TYR A 212 1.34 6.16 -3.53
N VAL A 213 1.70 5.80 -2.29
CA VAL A 213 0.84 5.86 -1.11
C VAL A 213 1.17 7.14 -0.35
N SER A 214 0.20 8.04 -0.19
CA SER A 214 0.38 9.32 0.54
C SER A 214 -0.93 9.77 1.16
N GLY A 215 -0.86 10.41 2.34
CA GLY A 215 -2.01 10.92 3.08
C GLY A 215 -2.92 9.81 3.62
N GLN A 216 -2.39 8.59 3.77
CA GLN A 216 -3.18 7.45 4.24
C GLN A 216 -3.09 7.27 5.75
N VAL A 217 -4.14 6.68 6.29
CA VAL A 217 -4.23 6.23 7.68
C VAL A 217 -4.34 4.71 7.65
N ALA A 218 -3.41 4.03 8.32
CA ALA A 218 -3.49 2.60 8.54
C ALA A 218 -3.47 2.32 10.06
N THR A 219 -4.23 1.32 10.49
CA THR A 219 -4.31 0.94 11.89
C THR A 219 -3.73 -0.45 12.08
N LEU A 220 -2.69 -0.56 12.88
CA LEU A 220 -2.18 -1.82 13.39
C LEU A 220 -2.98 -2.17 14.63
N GLN A 221 -3.82 -3.21 14.50
CA GLN A 221 -4.68 -3.73 15.56
C GLN A 221 -3.97 -4.87 16.31
N ASP A 222 -4.65 -5.46 17.29
CA ASP A 222 -4.17 -6.68 17.93
C ASP A 222 -3.90 -7.74 16.85
N PRO A 223 -2.68 -8.32 16.81
CA PRO A 223 -2.31 -9.25 15.74
C PRO A 223 -3.23 -10.47 15.73
N VAL A 224 -3.80 -10.77 14.56
CA VAL A 224 -4.64 -11.96 14.38
C VAL A 224 -3.81 -13.24 14.26
N PHE A 225 -2.50 -13.11 14.03
CA PHE A 225 -1.51 -14.17 14.09
C PHE A 225 -0.13 -13.59 14.45
N ASP A 226 0.75 -14.44 14.98
CA ASP A 226 2.10 -14.03 15.33
C ASP A 226 2.85 -13.48 14.13
N THR A 227 3.54 -12.38 14.34
CA THR A 227 4.33 -11.67 13.33
C THR A 227 5.82 -11.81 13.64
N PRO A 228 6.46 -12.93 13.26
CA PRO A 228 7.87 -13.10 13.54
C PRO A 228 8.69 -12.05 12.79
N PRO A 229 9.77 -11.55 13.39
CA PRO A 229 10.70 -10.68 12.69
C PRO A 229 11.32 -11.45 11.53
N MET A 230 11.11 -10.97 10.30
CA MET A 230 11.64 -11.63 9.10
C MET A 230 12.77 -10.80 8.49
N ARG A 231 13.96 -11.37 8.49
CA ARG A 231 15.13 -10.79 7.81
C ARG A 231 15.24 -11.24 6.35
N ASP A 232 14.33 -12.09 5.90
CA ASP A 232 14.39 -12.68 4.58
C ASP A 232 14.09 -11.64 3.50
N GLN A 233 14.90 -11.63 2.47
CA GLN A 233 14.70 -10.82 1.27
C GLN A 233 13.51 -11.36 0.44
N ARG A 234 13.19 -12.64 0.59
CA ARG A 234 12.08 -13.33 -0.06
C ARG A 234 11.06 -13.82 1.00
N PRO A 235 10.30 -12.91 1.62
CA PRO A 235 9.46 -13.23 2.77
C PRO A 235 8.30 -14.19 2.47
N LEU A 236 7.98 -14.41 1.19
CA LEU A 236 6.91 -15.31 0.75
C LEU A 236 7.44 -16.68 0.29
N SER A 237 8.73 -16.99 0.54
CA SER A 237 9.30 -18.29 0.17
C SER A 237 8.53 -19.45 0.82
N GLY A 238 8.20 -20.47 0.01
CA GLY A 238 7.42 -21.62 0.43
C GLY A 238 5.92 -21.38 0.60
N GLN A 239 5.42 -20.22 0.19
CA GLN A 239 4.01 -19.87 0.20
C GLN A 239 3.42 -19.92 -1.20
N THR A 240 2.11 -20.21 -1.27
CA THR A 240 1.35 -20.19 -2.51
C THR A 240 0.40 -19.00 -2.53
N ALA A 241 0.39 -18.28 -3.64
CA ALA A 241 -0.50 -17.16 -3.90
C ALA A 241 -1.40 -17.42 -5.12
N VAL A 242 -2.68 -17.09 -5.02
CA VAL A 242 -3.60 -17.03 -6.16
C VAL A 242 -3.84 -15.56 -6.50
N VAL A 243 -3.70 -15.20 -7.78
CA VAL A 243 -4.00 -13.87 -8.29
C VAL A 243 -5.02 -13.98 -9.42
N THR A 244 -6.21 -13.41 -9.23
CA THR A 244 -7.25 -13.39 -10.27
C THR A 244 -7.07 -12.18 -11.20
N GLY A 245 -7.37 -12.33 -12.50
CA GLY A 245 -7.13 -11.30 -13.50
C GLY A 245 -5.63 -11.03 -13.74
N ALA A 246 -4.81 -12.09 -13.72
CA ALA A 246 -3.35 -12.02 -13.72
C ALA A 246 -2.70 -11.85 -15.09
N ALA A 247 -3.47 -11.92 -16.19
CA ALA A 247 -2.93 -11.93 -17.54
C ALA A 247 -2.25 -10.61 -17.96
N ARG A 248 -2.57 -9.49 -17.31
CA ARG A 248 -2.05 -8.15 -17.67
C ARG A 248 -2.25 -7.10 -16.58
N GLY A 249 -1.57 -5.96 -16.75
CA GLY A 249 -1.82 -4.74 -15.98
C GLY A 249 -1.53 -4.88 -14.50
N ILE A 250 -2.50 -4.52 -13.64
CA ILE A 250 -2.34 -4.59 -12.18
C ILE A 250 -2.15 -6.05 -11.74
N GLY A 251 -2.94 -7.00 -12.29
CA GLY A 251 -2.85 -8.40 -11.92
C GLY A 251 -1.50 -9.05 -12.27
N GLU A 252 -0.97 -8.77 -13.46
CA GLU A 252 0.38 -9.19 -13.85
C GLU A 252 1.46 -8.60 -12.91
N ALA A 253 1.33 -7.31 -12.56
CA ALA A 253 2.26 -6.68 -11.63
C ALA A 253 2.18 -7.29 -10.23
N ILE A 254 0.99 -7.62 -9.73
CA ILE A 254 0.79 -8.31 -8.45
C ILE A 254 1.47 -9.68 -8.48
N ALA A 255 1.19 -10.49 -9.51
CA ALA A 255 1.81 -11.80 -9.68
C ALA A 255 3.34 -11.69 -9.70
N THR A 256 3.87 -10.69 -10.43
CA THR A 256 5.31 -10.42 -10.55
C THR A 256 5.94 -10.09 -9.20
N VAL A 257 5.32 -9.19 -8.41
CA VAL A 257 5.85 -8.78 -7.11
C VAL A 257 5.79 -9.91 -6.09
N LEU A 258 4.69 -10.67 -6.03
CA LEU A 258 4.58 -11.83 -5.13
C LEU A 258 5.58 -12.93 -5.48
N ALA A 259 5.82 -13.20 -6.77
CA ALA A 259 6.84 -14.15 -7.22
C ALA A 259 8.27 -13.67 -6.89
N ARG A 260 8.58 -12.38 -7.10
CA ARG A 260 9.84 -11.77 -6.67
C ARG A 260 10.08 -11.97 -5.17
N ASP A 261 9.04 -11.78 -4.37
CA ASP A 261 9.10 -11.91 -2.91
C ASP A 261 9.06 -13.39 -2.45
N GLY A 262 8.99 -14.36 -3.39
CA GLY A 262 9.24 -15.80 -3.14
C GLY A 262 8.03 -16.72 -3.24
N ALA A 263 6.82 -16.19 -3.46
CA ALA A 263 5.63 -17.03 -3.58
C ALA A 263 5.62 -17.85 -4.88
N HIS A 264 5.09 -19.09 -4.80
CA HIS A 264 4.59 -19.77 -5.98
C HIS A 264 3.24 -19.16 -6.37
N VAL A 265 3.15 -18.55 -7.56
CA VAL A 265 1.95 -17.81 -7.97
C VAL A 265 1.11 -18.61 -8.95
N VAL A 266 -0.14 -18.87 -8.57
CA VAL A 266 -1.18 -19.38 -9.47
C VAL A 266 -1.84 -18.17 -10.14
N CYS A 267 -1.53 -17.97 -11.42
CA CYS A 267 -2.07 -16.90 -12.24
C CYS A 267 -3.41 -17.33 -12.85
N VAL A 268 -4.51 -16.69 -12.42
CA VAL A 268 -5.87 -17.04 -12.88
C VAL A 268 -6.40 -15.95 -13.80
N ASP A 269 -6.93 -16.34 -14.97
CA ASP A 269 -7.67 -15.43 -15.85
C ASP A 269 -8.71 -16.20 -16.67
N ILE A 270 -9.60 -15.49 -17.35
CA ILE A 270 -10.66 -16.07 -18.17
C ILE A 270 -10.09 -16.88 -19.36
N PRO A 271 -10.82 -17.87 -19.92
CA PRO A 271 -10.34 -18.70 -21.01
C PRO A 271 -9.87 -17.93 -22.25
N SER A 272 -10.48 -16.79 -22.55
CA SER A 272 -10.06 -15.94 -23.68
C SER A 272 -8.69 -15.26 -23.48
N ALA A 273 -8.14 -15.27 -22.28
CA ALA A 273 -6.81 -14.74 -21.92
C ALA A 273 -5.79 -15.85 -21.63
N GLN A 274 -6.09 -17.12 -21.97
CA GLN A 274 -5.27 -18.27 -21.62
C GLN A 274 -3.81 -18.16 -22.08
N GLU A 275 -3.57 -17.70 -23.31
CA GLU A 275 -2.21 -17.52 -23.82
C GLU A 275 -1.43 -16.49 -22.99
N ALA A 276 -2.06 -15.35 -22.69
CA ALA A 276 -1.42 -14.28 -21.95
C ALA A 276 -1.14 -14.69 -20.48
N VAL A 277 -2.08 -15.33 -19.81
CA VAL A 277 -1.88 -15.79 -18.41
C VAL A 277 -0.84 -16.91 -18.32
N SER A 278 -0.77 -17.78 -19.36
CA SER A 278 0.27 -18.82 -19.44
C SER A 278 1.66 -18.22 -19.64
N ALA A 279 1.78 -17.18 -20.48
CA ALA A 279 3.05 -16.47 -20.67
C ALA A 279 3.53 -15.80 -19.38
N VAL A 280 2.62 -15.14 -18.64
CA VAL A 280 2.94 -14.53 -17.32
C VAL A 280 3.39 -15.61 -16.34
N ALA A 281 2.62 -16.68 -16.16
CA ALA A 281 2.93 -17.75 -15.22
C ALA A 281 4.29 -18.41 -15.54
N THR A 282 4.56 -18.70 -16.81
CA THR A 282 5.84 -19.29 -17.27
C THR A 282 7.02 -18.37 -16.93
N LYS A 283 6.89 -17.07 -17.22
CA LYS A 283 7.93 -16.07 -16.90
C LYS A 283 8.26 -16.02 -15.41
N LEU A 284 7.28 -16.26 -14.55
CA LEU A 284 7.41 -16.18 -13.10
C LEU A 284 7.75 -17.53 -12.43
N GLY A 285 7.82 -18.63 -13.19
CA GLY A 285 7.92 -19.98 -12.61
C GLY A 285 6.71 -20.39 -11.80
N GLY A 286 5.54 -19.79 -12.08
CA GLY A 286 4.25 -20.06 -11.45
C GLY A 286 3.39 -21.04 -12.25
N SER A 287 2.12 -21.14 -11.89
CA SER A 287 1.13 -22.02 -12.54
C SER A 287 0.01 -21.21 -13.19
N PRO A 288 -0.33 -21.42 -14.47
CA PRO A 288 -1.49 -20.80 -15.10
C PRO A 288 -2.76 -21.57 -14.78
N LEU A 289 -3.86 -20.87 -14.59
CA LEU A 289 -5.20 -21.46 -14.49
C LEU A 289 -6.18 -20.65 -15.34
N SER A 290 -6.71 -21.28 -16.40
CA SER A 290 -7.78 -20.71 -17.22
C SER A 290 -9.13 -21.00 -16.54
N CYS A 291 -9.72 -19.96 -15.93
CA CYS A 291 -10.97 -20.07 -15.16
C CYS A 291 -11.73 -18.75 -15.17
N ASP A 292 -13.00 -18.78 -15.55
CA ASP A 292 -13.91 -17.65 -15.28
C ASP A 292 -14.37 -17.72 -13.83
N ILE A 293 -13.92 -16.78 -13.01
CA ILE A 293 -14.25 -16.76 -11.58
C ILE A 293 -15.74 -16.54 -11.29
N ALA A 294 -16.51 -16.03 -12.26
CA ALA A 294 -17.96 -15.86 -12.13
C ALA A 294 -18.73 -17.17 -12.43
N ALA A 295 -18.08 -18.17 -13.03
CA ALA A 295 -18.72 -19.45 -13.30
C ALA A 295 -19.12 -20.20 -12.01
N PRO A 296 -20.24 -20.93 -12.01
CA PRO A 296 -20.73 -21.65 -10.81
C PRO A 296 -19.73 -22.67 -10.24
N ASP A 297 -18.90 -23.25 -11.10
CA ASP A 297 -17.91 -24.28 -10.78
C ASP A 297 -16.50 -23.72 -10.51
N ALA A 298 -16.30 -22.39 -10.58
CA ALA A 298 -15.01 -21.74 -10.42
C ALA A 298 -14.24 -22.17 -9.16
N ALA A 299 -14.94 -22.27 -8.02
CA ALA A 299 -14.32 -22.70 -6.76
C ALA A 299 -13.85 -24.16 -6.82
N ALA A 300 -14.60 -25.03 -7.48
CA ALA A 300 -14.24 -26.45 -7.67
C ALA A 300 -13.01 -26.58 -8.58
N ILE A 301 -12.98 -25.85 -9.69
CA ILE A 301 -11.85 -25.81 -10.63
C ILE A 301 -10.59 -25.31 -9.92
N LEU A 302 -10.68 -24.19 -9.18
CA LEU A 302 -9.55 -23.63 -8.43
C LEU A 302 -9.04 -24.60 -7.37
N ARG A 303 -9.92 -25.24 -6.60
CA ARG A 303 -9.56 -26.24 -5.58
C ARG A 303 -8.85 -27.46 -6.19
N ALA A 304 -9.39 -27.97 -7.30
CA ALA A 304 -8.77 -29.11 -8.01
C ALA A 304 -7.35 -28.78 -8.48
N HIS A 305 -7.14 -27.57 -9.00
CA HIS A 305 -5.81 -27.09 -9.39
C HIS A 305 -4.87 -26.95 -8.18
N LEU A 306 -5.34 -26.32 -7.10
CA LEU A 306 -4.56 -26.13 -5.86
C LEU A 306 -4.19 -27.46 -5.21
N ALA A 307 -5.04 -28.49 -5.28
CA ALA A 307 -4.72 -29.81 -4.75
C ALA A 307 -3.46 -30.43 -5.41
N VAL A 308 -3.15 -30.03 -6.64
CA VAL A 308 -1.94 -30.49 -7.37
C VAL A 308 -0.73 -29.60 -7.08
N VAL A 309 -0.89 -28.27 -7.18
CA VAL A 309 0.26 -27.34 -7.14
C VAL A 309 0.55 -26.82 -5.73
N ALA A 310 -0.39 -26.90 -4.83
CA ALA A 310 -0.31 -26.43 -3.44
C ALA A 310 -1.02 -27.37 -2.46
N PRO A 311 -0.58 -28.64 -2.35
CA PRO A 311 -1.27 -29.63 -1.51
C PRO A 311 -1.30 -29.28 -0.03
N ALA A 312 -0.42 -28.38 0.43
CA ALA A 312 -0.43 -27.84 1.79
C ALA A 312 -1.51 -26.75 2.02
N GLY A 313 -2.19 -26.31 0.96
CA GLY A 313 -3.20 -25.25 0.99
C GLY A 313 -2.70 -23.89 0.50
N LEU A 314 -3.59 -22.91 0.53
CA LEU A 314 -3.40 -21.56 -0.02
C LEU A 314 -3.04 -20.55 1.09
N ASP A 315 -1.96 -19.81 0.89
CA ASP A 315 -1.50 -18.78 1.84
C ASP A 315 -2.01 -17.37 1.51
N ILE A 316 -2.12 -17.05 0.20
CA ILE A 316 -2.47 -15.70 -0.24
C ILE A 316 -3.52 -15.78 -1.35
N LEU A 317 -4.63 -15.04 -1.19
CA LEU A 317 -5.67 -14.92 -2.21
C LEU A 317 -5.85 -13.46 -2.59
N VAL A 318 -5.59 -13.11 -3.87
CA VAL A 318 -5.76 -11.75 -4.37
C VAL A 318 -6.92 -11.68 -5.35
N HIS A 319 -7.98 -10.97 -4.95
CA HIS A 319 -9.12 -10.66 -5.81
C HIS A 319 -8.84 -9.39 -6.61
N ASN A 320 -8.22 -9.54 -7.77
CA ASN A 320 -7.93 -8.43 -8.66
C ASN A 320 -8.82 -8.42 -9.93
N ALA A 321 -9.33 -9.55 -10.37
CA ALA A 321 -10.23 -9.61 -11.53
C ALA A 321 -11.40 -8.64 -11.35
N GLY A 322 -11.72 -7.92 -12.41
CA GLY A 322 -12.83 -6.97 -12.39
C GLY A 322 -13.05 -6.32 -13.75
N ILE A 323 -14.26 -5.84 -13.94
CA ILE A 323 -14.68 -5.18 -15.19
C ILE A 323 -15.36 -3.85 -14.90
N THR A 324 -15.41 -3.00 -15.91
CA THR A 324 -16.26 -1.80 -15.97
C THR A 324 -17.29 -1.92 -17.11
N ARG A 325 -18.46 -1.29 -16.93
CA ARG A 325 -19.47 -1.13 -17.97
C ARG A 325 -20.08 0.28 -17.81
N ASP A 326 -19.30 1.27 -18.26
CA ASP A 326 -19.56 2.67 -17.99
C ASP A 326 -20.74 3.21 -18.80
N LYS A 327 -21.78 3.64 -18.09
CA LYS A 327 -22.96 4.34 -18.58
C LYS A 327 -23.59 5.13 -17.45
N THR A 328 -24.28 6.26 -17.77
CA THR A 328 -25.16 6.88 -16.78
C THR A 328 -26.28 5.91 -16.41
N LEU A 329 -26.68 5.89 -15.13
CA LEU A 329 -27.65 4.92 -14.62
C LEU A 329 -28.94 4.84 -15.46
N ALA A 330 -29.48 5.99 -15.87
CA ALA A 330 -30.68 6.05 -16.71
C ALA A 330 -30.55 5.41 -18.11
N ARG A 331 -29.32 5.14 -18.55
CA ARG A 331 -29.03 4.52 -19.86
C ARG A 331 -28.33 3.17 -19.75
N MET A 332 -28.11 2.70 -18.54
CA MET A 332 -27.45 1.43 -18.24
C MET A 332 -28.46 0.30 -18.38
N SER A 333 -28.07 -0.78 -19.05
CA SER A 333 -28.89 -1.99 -19.07
C SER A 333 -28.71 -2.79 -17.79
N GLU A 334 -29.72 -3.59 -17.43
CA GLU A 334 -29.65 -4.51 -16.29
C GLU A 334 -28.46 -5.49 -16.41
N ALA A 335 -28.20 -6.00 -17.62
CA ALA A 335 -27.06 -6.86 -17.86
C ALA A 335 -25.70 -6.19 -17.60
N GLN A 336 -25.57 -4.89 -17.91
CA GLN A 336 -24.37 -4.12 -17.58
C GLN A 336 -24.22 -3.92 -16.06
N TRP A 337 -25.32 -3.73 -15.36
CA TRP A 337 -25.35 -3.63 -13.90
C TRP A 337 -24.96 -4.98 -13.28
N GLN A 338 -25.67 -6.02 -13.61
CA GLN A 338 -25.52 -7.34 -13.00
C GLN A 338 -24.12 -7.94 -13.23
N SER A 339 -23.59 -7.86 -14.46
CA SER A 339 -22.27 -8.41 -14.78
C SER A 339 -21.14 -7.76 -13.98
N VAL A 340 -21.23 -6.45 -13.71
CA VAL A 340 -20.22 -5.74 -12.90
C VAL A 340 -20.29 -6.16 -11.44
N LEU A 341 -21.47 -6.28 -10.87
CA LEU A 341 -21.65 -6.72 -9.48
C LEU A 341 -21.22 -8.17 -9.29
N ASP A 342 -21.59 -9.05 -10.22
CA ASP A 342 -21.28 -10.48 -10.09
C ASP A 342 -19.77 -10.72 -10.16
N ILE A 343 -19.07 -10.15 -11.17
CA ILE A 343 -17.63 -10.38 -11.34
C ILE A 343 -16.82 -9.67 -10.26
N ASN A 344 -17.15 -8.39 -9.94
CA ASN A 344 -16.30 -7.58 -9.07
C ASN A 344 -16.46 -7.91 -7.59
N VAL A 345 -17.60 -8.45 -7.15
CA VAL A 345 -17.86 -8.75 -5.73
C VAL A 345 -18.55 -10.10 -5.49
N GLY A 346 -19.52 -10.49 -6.29
CA GLY A 346 -20.22 -11.77 -6.12
C GLY A 346 -19.30 -12.97 -6.22
N ALA A 347 -18.48 -13.02 -7.27
CA ALA A 347 -17.49 -14.08 -7.46
C ALA A 347 -16.43 -14.13 -6.36
N PRO A 348 -15.78 -13.02 -5.93
CA PRO A 348 -14.92 -13.00 -4.75
C PRO A 348 -15.57 -13.55 -3.48
N GLN A 349 -16.83 -13.16 -3.19
CA GLN A 349 -17.53 -13.67 -2.01
C GLN A 349 -17.77 -15.18 -2.06
N ARG A 350 -18.21 -15.69 -3.23
CA ARG A 350 -18.40 -17.15 -3.43
C ARG A 350 -17.09 -17.93 -3.28
N LEU A 351 -15.99 -17.41 -3.86
CA LEU A 351 -14.68 -18.03 -3.72
C LEU A 351 -14.20 -18.03 -2.28
N ASN A 352 -14.31 -16.92 -1.56
CA ASN A 352 -13.92 -16.85 -0.14
C ASN A 352 -14.70 -17.89 0.68
N ALA A 353 -16.03 -17.94 0.55
CA ALA A 353 -16.87 -18.89 1.28
C ALA A 353 -16.50 -20.35 0.98
N ALA A 354 -16.39 -20.69 -0.30
CA ALA A 354 -16.09 -22.06 -0.72
C ALA A 354 -14.70 -22.54 -0.34
N LEU A 355 -13.67 -21.67 -0.43
CA LEU A 355 -12.31 -22.02 -0.03
C LEU A 355 -12.15 -22.13 1.48
N LEU A 356 -12.87 -21.30 2.24
CA LEU A 356 -12.87 -21.31 3.69
C LEU A 356 -13.59 -22.57 4.23
N GLU A 357 -14.78 -22.88 3.70
CA GLU A 357 -15.58 -24.07 4.05
C GLU A 357 -14.82 -25.37 3.76
N ALA A 358 -14.12 -25.41 2.64
CA ALA A 358 -13.33 -26.56 2.23
C ALA A 358 -11.99 -26.72 2.96
N GLY A 359 -11.61 -25.79 3.85
CA GLY A 359 -10.29 -25.82 4.52
C GLY A 359 -9.12 -25.64 3.56
N THR A 360 -9.34 -25.02 2.39
CA THR A 360 -8.28 -24.80 1.40
C THR A 360 -7.36 -23.64 1.80
N LEU A 361 -7.88 -22.64 2.52
CA LEU A 361 -7.09 -21.55 3.10
C LEU A 361 -6.33 -22.07 4.33
N ARG A 362 -5.03 -21.84 4.36
CA ARG A 362 -4.18 -22.21 5.50
C ARG A 362 -4.41 -21.27 6.68
N GLU A 363 -4.06 -21.74 7.87
CA GLU A 363 -3.85 -20.83 9.00
C GLU A 363 -2.89 -19.71 8.61
N ARG A 364 -3.17 -18.47 9.02
CA ARG A 364 -2.46 -17.25 8.63
C ARG A 364 -2.62 -16.87 7.14
N ALA A 365 -3.65 -17.39 6.46
CA ALA A 365 -3.94 -16.95 5.10
C ALA A 365 -4.31 -15.46 5.06
N ARG A 366 -3.89 -14.79 4.00
CA ARG A 366 -4.13 -13.37 3.77
C ARG A 366 -4.93 -13.19 2.49
N ILE A 367 -6.10 -12.56 2.61
CA ILE A 367 -6.96 -12.22 1.47
C ILE A 367 -6.80 -10.72 1.18
N VAL A 368 -6.59 -10.35 -0.08
CA VAL A 368 -6.49 -8.94 -0.46
C VAL A 368 -7.41 -8.66 -1.65
N GLY A 369 -8.35 -7.72 -1.46
CA GLY A 369 -9.25 -7.26 -2.52
C GLY A 369 -8.72 -6.01 -3.22
N VAL A 370 -9.03 -5.88 -4.51
CA VAL A 370 -8.78 -4.64 -5.27
C VAL A 370 -10.10 -3.87 -5.39
N ALA A 371 -10.27 -2.88 -4.52
CA ALA A 371 -11.35 -1.89 -4.57
C ALA A 371 -11.04 -0.78 -5.61
N SER A 372 -11.42 0.45 -5.38
CA SER A 372 -11.10 1.64 -6.18
C SER A 372 -11.45 2.91 -5.40
N ILE A 373 -10.78 4.03 -5.70
CA ILE A 373 -11.25 5.34 -5.22
C ILE A 373 -12.66 5.66 -5.71
N SER A 374 -13.11 5.09 -6.83
CA SER A 374 -14.51 5.21 -7.28
C SER A 374 -15.50 4.59 -6.30
N GLY A 375 -15.13 3.55 -5.55
CA GLY A 375 -15.95 3.00 -4.48
C GLY A 375 -16.05 3.90 -3.24
N ILE A 376 -15.10 4.82 -3.06
CA ILE A 376 -15.05 5.75 -1.93
C ILE A 376 -15.75 7.06 -2.27
N ALA A 377 -15.40 7.66 -3.42
CA ALA A 377 -15.83 9.01 -3.79
C ALA A 377 -16.96 9.04 -4.86
N GLY A 378 -17.29 7.88 -5.44
CA GLY A 378 -18.15 7.81 -6.62
C GLY A 378 -17.44 8.30 -7.89
N ASN A 379 -18.02 7.98 -9.06
CA ASN A 379 -17.61 8.54 -10.34
C ASN A 379 -18.78 8.59 -11.31
N ARG A 380 -18.93 9.71 -12.03
CA ARG A 380 -20.02 9.89 -12.98
C ARG A 380 -19.97 8.84 -14.08
N GLY A 381 -21.11 8.18 -14.33
CA GLY A 381 -21.22 7.12 -15.35
C GLY A 381 -20.73 5.75 -14.90
N GLN A 382 -20.39 5.58 -13.63
CA GLN A 382 -19.86 4.36 -13.05
C GLN A 382 -20.65 3.89 -11.82
N THR A 383 -21.97 4.11 -11.77
CA THR A 383 -22.76 3.73 -10.59
C THR A 383 -22.68 2.25 -10.24
N ASN A 384 -22.71 1.35 -11.22
CA ASN A 384 -22.51 -0.09 -11.04
C ASN A 384 -21.06 -0.41 -10.53
N TYR A 385 -20.06 0.18 -11.16
CA TYR A 385 -18.66 -0.02 -10.77
C TYR A 385 -18.37 0.55 -9.39
N ALA A 386 -18.82 1.77 -9.11
CA ALA A 386 -18.67 2.40 -7.79
C ALA A 386 -19.36 1.57 -6.70
N ALA A 387 -20.59 1.10 -6.95
CA ALA A 387 -21.30 0.21 -6.03
C ALA A 387 -20.52 -1.11 -5.80
N SER A 388 -20.02 -1.74 -6.85
CA SER A 388 -19.24 -2.98 -6.73
C SER A 388 -17.94 -2.78 -5.95
N LYS A 389 -17.24 -1.65 -6.15
CA LYS A 389 -15.97 -1.37 -5.47
C LYS A 389 -16.16 -0.90 -4.03
N ALA A 390 -17.28 -0.25 -3.72
CA ALA A 390 -17.72 -0.02 -2.34
C ALA A 390 -18.09 -1.34 -1.65
N ALA A 391 -18.75 -2.26 -2.35
CA ALA A 391 -19.05 -3.58 -1.81
C ALA A 391 -17.80 -4.41 -1.50
N VAL A 392 -16.70 -4.26 -2.24
CA VAL A 392 -15.39 -4.87 -1.87
C VAL A 392 -14.89 -4.29 -0.54
N ILE A 393 -15.08 -3.00 -0.27
CA ILE A 393 -14.77 -2.37 1.03
C ILE A 393 -15.62 -3.00 2.13
N GLY A 394 -16.95 -3.05 1.94
CA GLY A 394 -17.86 -3.68 2.90
C GLY A 394 -17.58 -5.17 3.11
N MET A 395 -17.13 -5.89 2.07
CA MET A 395 -16.69 -7.29 2.22
C MET A 395 -15.49 -7.39 3.17
N VAL A 396 -14.49 -6.51 3.03
CA VAL A 396 -13.33 -6.48 3.93
C VAL A 396 -13.76 -6.21 5.37
N GLU A 397 -14.62 -5.21 5.59
CA GLU A 397 -15.12 -4.85 6.92
C GLU A 397 -15.91 -6.00 7.56
N ALA A 398 -16.78 -6.66 6.79
CA ALA A 398 -17.63 -7.73 7.29
C ALA A 398 -16.87 -9.04 7.56
N TRP A 399 -15.86 -9.36 6.74
CA TRP A 399 -15.11 -10.61 6.85
C TRP A 399 -13.93 -10.53 7.81
N ALA A 400 -13.40 -9.34 8.09
CA ALA A 400 -12.23 -9.18 8.96
C ALA A 400 -12.41 -9.80 10.35
N PRO A 401 -13.50 -9.56 11.10
CA PRO A 401 -13.68 -10.19 12.40
C PRO A 401 -13.82 -11.72 12.31
N LEU A 402 -14.54 -12.23 11.29
CA LEU A 402 -14.75 -13.67 11.10
C LEU A 402 -13.45 -14.42 10.78
N LEU A 403 -12.57 -13.79 9.98
CA LEU A 403 -11.29 -14.36 9.62
C LEU A 403 -10.26 -14.23 10.74
N ALA A 404 -10.34 -13.18 11.56
CA ALA A 404 -9.49 -13.01 12.74
C ALA A 404 -9.65 -14.17 13.74
N GLU A 405 -10.88 -14.67 13.96
CA GLU A 405 -11.17 -15.85 14.79
C GLU A 405 -10.49 -17.13 14.27
N ARG A 406 -10.09 -17.13 13.01
CA ARG A 406 -9.39 -18.24 12.34
C ARG A 406 -7.92 -17.93 12.06
N HIS A 407 -7.36 -16.94 12.72
CA HIS A 407 -5.99 -16.49 12.53
C HIS A 407 -5.66 -16.12 11.07
N MET A 408 -6.61 -15.51 10.36
CA MET A 408 -6.47 -15.05 8.97
C MET A 408 -6.75 -13.57 8.88
N SER A 409 -6.24 -12.90 7.85
CA SER A 409 -6.52 -11.47 7.61
C SER A 409 -7.16 -11.22 6.25
N ILE A 410 -7.95 -10.16 6.16
CA ILE A 410 -8.49 -9.64 4.91
C ILE A 410 -8.33 -8.13 4.87
N ASN A 411 -7.84 -7.63 3.73
CA ASN A 411 -7.61 -6.21 3.49
C ASN A 411 -7.98 -5.86 2.05
N ALA A 412 -8.00 -4.57 1.71
CA ALA A 412 -8.13 -4.12 0.33
C ALA A 412 -7.17 -2.97 0.02
N VAL A 413 -6.86 -2.85 -1.25
CA VAL A 413 -6.28 -1.63 -1.82
C VAL A 413 -7.34 -0.90 -2.63
N ALA A 414 -7.31 0.45 -2.64
CA ALA A 414 -8.19 1.27 -3.45
C ALA A 414 -7.35 2.12 -4.42
N PRO A 415 -7.02 1.59 -5.61
CA PRO A 415 -6.24 2.32 -6.60
C PRO A 415 -6.96 3.58 -7.09
N GLY A 416 -6.18 4.65 -7.32
CA GLY A 416 -6.60 5.83 -8.03
C GLY A 416 -6.37 5.70 -9.54
N PHE A 417 -5.85 6.77 -10.16
CA PHE A 417 -5.47 6.71 -11.57
C PHE A 417 -4.15 5.95 -11.72
N ILE A 418 -4.21 4.73 -12.26
CA ILE A 418 -3.06 3.85 -12.51
C ILE A 418 -2.87 3.71 -14.02
N GLU A 419 -1.63 3.86 -14.49
CA GLU A 419 -1.23 3.74 -15.90
C GLU A 419 -1.31 2.28 -16.37
N THR A 420 -2.38 1.95 -17.06
CA THR A 420 -2.64 0.60 -17.63
C THR A 420 -3.13 0.72 -19.06
N GLN A 421 -3.26 -0.40 -19.77
CA GLN A 421 -3.91 -0.42 -21.09
C GLN A 421 -5.35 0.12 -21.02
N MET A 422 -6.07 -0.15 -19.93
CA MET A 422 -7.44 0.34 -19.72
C MET A 422 -7.48 1.88 -19.64
N THR A 423 -6.58 2.49 -18.88
CA THR A 423 -6.50 3.96 -18.74
C THR A 423 -5.90 4.63 -19.98
N ALA A 424 -5.10 3.92 -20.77
CA ALA A 424 -4.59 4.40 -22.05
C ALA A 424 -5.70 4.65 -23.10
N ALA A 425 -6.82 3.91 -23.01
CA ALA A 425 -8.00 4.09 -23.86
C ALA A 425 -8.87 5.31 -23.48
N VAL A 426 -8.62 5.94 -22.32
CA VAL A 426 -9.37 7.12 -21.87
C VAL A 426 -8.95 8.36 -22.69
N PRO A 427 -9.91 9.25 -23.10
CA PRO A 427 -9.60 10.48 -23.81
C PRO A 427 -8.50 11.30 -23.14
N PHE A 428 -7.63 11.91 -23.94
CA PHE A 428 -6.40 12.60 -23.47
C PHE A 428 -6.66 13.59 -22.32
N ALA A 429 -7.65 14.47 -22.45
CA ALA A 429 -7.91 15.50 -21.43
C ALA A 429 -8.31 14.88 -20.08
N ILE A 430 -9.16 13.82 -20.09
CA ILE A 430 -9.60 13.13 -18.87
C ILE A 430 -8.41 12.36 -18.25
N ARG A 431 -7.57 11.76 -19.09
CA ARG A 431 -6.37 11.05 -18.66
C ARG A 431 -5.37 12.01 -18.00
N GLU A 432 -5.10 13.16 -18.59
CA GLU A 432 -4.21 14.17 -17.98
C GLU A 432 -4.79 14.73 -16.68
N ALA A 433 -6.09 14.97 -16.60
CA ALA A 433 -6.73 15.33 -15.35
C ALA A 433 -6.55 14.26 -14.28
N GLY A 434 -6.80 12.98 -14.61
CA GLY A 434 -6.59 11.85 -13.70
C GLY A 434 -5.15 11.77 -13.18
N ARG A 435 -4.16 12.03 -14.05
CA ARG A 435 -2.73 12.07 -13.67
C ARG A 435 -2.38 13.19 -12.70
N ARG A 436 -3.02 14.36 -12.83
CA ARG A 436 -2.64 15.57 -12.08
C ARG A 436 -3.48 15.82 -10.83
N MET A 437 -4.64 15.17 -10.69
CA MET A 437 -5.54 15.38 -9.56
C MET A 437 -5.14 14.59 -8.31
N ASN A 438 -3.86 14.63 -7.96
CA ASN A 438 -3.32 14.07 -6.72
C ASN A 438 -2.08 14.88 -6.27
N SER A 439 -1.70 14.73 -5.01
CA SER A 439 -0.62 15.53 -4.41
C SER A 439 0.75 15.27 -5.05
N LEU A 440 0.97 14.12 -5.67
CA LEU A 440 2.22 13.78 -6.36
C LEU A 440 2.25 14.26 -7.81
N GLY A 441 1.11 14.74 -8.36
CA GLY A 441 0.98 15.34 -9.68
C GLY A 441 1.31 14.39 -10.84
N GLN A 442 1.15 13.08 -10.68
CA GLN A 442 1.42 12.07 -11.71
C GLN A 442 0.54 10.82 -11.52
N GLY A 443 0.45 9.97 -12.53
CA GLY A 443 -0.23 8.68 -12.45
C GLY A 443 0.57 7.67 -11.64
N GLY A 444 -0.15 6.76 -10.95
CA GLY A 444 0.45 5.57 -10.35
C GLY A 444 0.80 4.53 -11.41
N GLN A 445 1.69 3.62 -11.06
CA GLN A 445 2.05 2.47 -11.88
C GLN A 445 1.42 1.19 -11.30
N PRO A 446 1.19 0.14 -12.12
CA PRO A 446 0.72 -1.14 -11.61
C PRO A 446 1.55 -1.69 -10.45
N VAL A 447 2.87 -1.47 -10.46
CA VAL A 447 3.79 -1.89 -9.40
C VAL A 447 3.48 -1.19 -8.06
N ASP A 448 2.99 0.05 -8.05
CA ASP A 448 2.62 0.74 -6.80
C ASP A 448 1.47 0.02 -6.07
N VAL A 449 0.51 -0.51 -6.84
CA VAL A 449 -0.59 -1.32 -6.32
C VAL A 449 -0.09 -2.67 -5.84
N ALA A 450 0.75 -3.32 -6.64
CA ALA A 450 1.32 -4.63 -6.35
C ALA A 450 2.18 -4.63 -5.07
N GLU A 451 3.02 -3.63 -4.88
CA GLU A 451 3.84 -3.48 -3.67
C GLU A 451 2.99 -3.26 -2.41
N THR A 452 1.89 -2.51 -2.53
CA THR A 452 0.95 -2.32 -1.41
C THR A 452 0.24 -3.63 -1.06
N ILE A 453 -0.14 -4.43 -2.05
CA ILE A 453 -0.71 -5.77 -1.84
C ILE A 453 0.33 -6.70 -1.20
N ALA A 454 1.57 -6.68 -1.66
CA ALA A 454 2.64 -7.49 -1.07
C ALA A 454 2.91 -7.13 0.40
N TRP A 455 2.79 -5.86 0.78
CA TRP A 455 2.84 -5.45 2.19
C TRP A 455 1.68 -6.05 3.00
N LEU A 456 0.43 -5.95 2.51
CA LEU A 456 -0.74 -6.53 3.19
C LEU A 456 -0.69 -8.06 3.23
N ALA A 457 -0.05 -8.69 2.24
CA ALA A 457 0.17 -10.13 2.16
C ALA A 457 1.44 -10.62 2.88
N HIS A 458 2.24 -9.74 3.48
CA HIS A 458 3.48 -10.10 4.15
C HIS A 458 3.22 -10.93 5.42
N PRO A 459 4.01 -11.97 5.73
CA PRO A 459 3.80 -12.80 6.92
C PRO A 459 3.87 -12.04 8.25
N ALA A 460 4.63 -10.93 8.29
CA ALA A 460 4.69 -10.05 9.46
C ALA A 460 3.59 -8.97 9.48
N SER A 461 2.53 -9.10 8.67
CA SER A 461 1.41 -8.15 8.62
C SER A 461 0.17 -8.62 9.39
N GLY A 462 0.34 -9.49 10.39
CA GLY A 462 -0.76 -10.02 11.21
C GLY A 462 -1.55 -8.96 11.99
N ALA A 463 -0.96 -7.80 12.22
CA ALA A 463 -1.65 -6.66 12.85
C ALA A 463 -2.51 -5.84 11.86
N LEU A 464 -2.51 -6.19 10.58
CA LEU A 464 -3.26 -5.53 9.53
C LEU A 464 -4.42 -6.41 9.07
N THR A 465 -5.63 -6.12 9.53
CA THR A 465 -6.87 -6.73 9.03
C THR A 465 -7.97 -5.67 8.99
N GLY A 466 -8.93 -5.81 8.07
CA GLY A 466 -9.98 -4.82 7.88
C GLY A 466 -9.52 -3.48 7.27
N GLN A 467 -8.30 -3.40 6.74
CA GLN A 467 -7.76 -2.16 6.21
C GLN A 467 -8.13 -1.94 4.74
N VAL A 468 -8.39 -0.69 4.39
CA VAL A 468 -8.56 -0.25 2.99
C VAL A 468 -7.56 0.87 2.71
N VAL A 469 -6.51 0.57 1.96
CA VAL A 469 -5.42 1.50 1.69
C VAL A 469 -5.53 2.07 0.29
N ARG A 470 -5.63 3.39 0.16
CA ARG A 470 -5.69 4.06 -1.15
C ARG A 470 -4.29 4.14 -1.76
N VAL A 471 -4.16 3.66 -2.98
CA VAL A 471 -2.95 3.77 -3.80
C VAL A 471 -3.23 4.80 -4.90
N CYS A 472 -3.25 6.07 -4.53
CA CYS A 472 -3.77 7.14 -5.38
C CYS A 472 -2.94 8.43 -5.39
N GLY A 473 -1.74 8.41 -4.79
CA GLY A 473 -0.90 9.62 -4.66
C GLY A 473 -1.58 10.74 -3.87
N GLN A 474 -2.49 10.41 -2.99
CA GLN A 474 -3.42 11.34 -2.31
C GLN A 474 -4.27 12.11 -3.33
N SER A 475 -5.16 11.39 -4.02
CA SER A 475 -6.15 12.00 -4.91
C SER A 475 -6.96 13.07 -4.18
N LEU A 476 -7.26 14.16 -4.87
CA LEU A 476 -8.06 15.29 -4.35
C LEU A 476 -9.53 14.92 -4.14
N LEU A 477 -9.99 13.80 -4.67
CA LEU A 477 -11.35 13.30 -4.55
C LEU A 477 -11.47 12.31 -3.40
N GLY A 478 -12.44 12.55 -2.54
CA GLY A 478 -12.74 11.71 -1.38
C GLY A 478 -11.75 11.86 -0.22
N ALA A 479 -12.20 11.46 0.95
CA ALA A 479 -11.43 11.52 2.19
C ALA A 479 -10.48 10.33 2.35
#